data_0f7c37c2ea3e349254a60c0817e04e56
#
_entry.id   0f7c37c2ea3e349254a60c0817e04e56
#
_cell.length_a   1.000
_cell.length_b   1.000
_cell.length_c   1.000
_cell.angle_alpha   90.00
_cell.angle_beta   90.00
_cell.angle_gamma   90.00
#
_symmetry.space_group_name_H-M   'P 1'
#
loop_
_entity.id
_entity.type
_entity.pdbx_description
1 polymer ?
#
loop_
_entity_poly.entity_id
_entity_poly.type
_entity_poly.pdbx_seq_one_letter_code
_entity_poly.pdbx_strand_id
1 'polypeptide(L)'
;SGPQVIEGFHGVPYEKPMKRISEYIDVTRMTLKREPVIYSGKTVQIPLPEGTGTGLGKPLKLINHPVRNEIPIWWASLMPLSVKETAKSADGWLPVFFVPDEFQKVWGDDLKAGTALRDQDLGKLSIAASTTVAIGEEFVNETAERVLDRQRPTTALYWGGMGARDKNFYN
;
A
#
# COMPACT_ATOMS: atom_id res chain seq x y z
N SER A 1 2.00 -6.87 -0.12
CA SER A 1 2.96 -7.92 -0.51
C SER A 1 2.49 -8.64 -1.75
N GLY A 2 3.40 -9.27 -2.46
CA GLY A 2 3.11 -10.06 -3.65
C GLY A 2 2.54 -11.45 -3.34
N PRO A 3 2.14 -12.21 -4.38
CA PRO A 3 1.50 -13.52 -4.21
C PRO A 3 2.36 -14.52 -3.43
N GLN A 4 3.68 -14.53 -3.64
CA GLN A 4 4.57 -15.43 -2.92
C GLN A 4 4.50 -15.27 -1.40
N VAL A 5 4.36 -14.05 -0.90
CA VAL A 5 4.22 -13.77 0.54
C VAL A 5 2.82 -14.12 1.03
N ILE A 6 1.79 -13.69 0.30
CA ILE A 6 0.39 -13.92 0.73
C ILE A 6 0.05 -15.40 0.71
N GLU A 7 0.44 -16.11 -0.33
CA GLU A 7 0.17 -17.55 -0.45
C GLU A 7 1.15 -18.40 0.38
N GLY A 8 2.44 -18.00 0.43
CA GLY A 8 3.48 -18.75 1.12
C GLY A 8 3.49 -18.60 2.64
N PHE A 9 3.30 -17.37 3.16
CA PHE A 9 3.31 -17.14 4.62
C PHE A 9 1.92 -17.09 5.25
N HIS A 10 0.93 -16.58 4.52
CA HIS A 10 -0.40 -16.42 5.10
C HIS A 10 -1.37 -17.53 4.70
N GLY A 11 -1.02 -18.39 3.72
CA GLY A 11 -1.86 -19.48 3.26
C GLY A 11 -3.22 -19.04 2.69
N VAL A 12 -3.28 -17.81 2.16
CA VAL A 12 -4.50 -17.21 1.62
C VAL A 12 -4.35 -17.00 0.11
N PRO A 13 -5.34 -17.37 -0.70
CA PRO A 13 -5.30 -17.15 -2.14
C PRO A 13 -5.11 -15.67 -2.50
N TYR A 14 -4.21 -15.40 -3.46
CA TYR A 14 -3.95 -14.05 -3.97
C TYR A 14 -4.97 -13.66 -5.03
N GLU A 15 -6.22 -13.52 -4.60
CA GLU A 15 -7.34 -13.21 -5.47
C GLU A 15 -7.81 -11.77 -5.31
N LYS A 16 -8.01 -11.08 -6.44
CA LYS A 16 -8.52 -9.69 -6.50
C LYS A 16 -7.85 -8.75 -5.49
N PRO A 17 -6.50 -8.74 -5.40
CA PRO A 17 -5.78 -8.06 -4.32
C PRO A 17 -6.10 -6.56 -4.27
N MET A 18 -6.23 -5.89 -5.40
CA MET A 18 -6.54 -4.46 -5.45
C MET A 18 -7.95 -4.17 -4.91
N LYS A 19 -8.92 -5.00 -5.24
CA LYS A 19 -10.28 -4.84 -4.71
C LYS A 19 -10.32 -5.12 -3.22
N ARG A 20 -9.63 -6.18 -2.77
CA ARG A 20 -9.56 -6.53 -1.35
C ARG A 20 -8.96 -5.42 -0.50
N ILE A 21 -7.84 -4.82 -0.92
CA ILE A 21 -7.21 -3.75 -0.14
C ILE A 21 -8.04 -2.48 -0.13
N SER A 22 -8.70 -2.12 -1.23
CA SER A 22 -9.65 -1.01 -1.28
C SER A 22 -10.79 -1.21 -0.29
N GLU A 23 -11.39 -2.39 -0.24
CA GLU A 23 -12.46 -2.73 0.70
C GLU A 23 -11.98 -2.71 2.17
N TYR A 24 -10.75 -3.15 2.44
CA TYR A 24 -10.16 -3.02 3.78
C TYR A 24 -9.91 -1.57 4.19
N ILE A 25 -9.54 -0.69 3.26
CA ILE A 25 -9.41 0.75 3.52
C ILE A 25 -10.75 1.34 3.95
N ASP A 26 -11.82 1.01 3.21
CA ASP A 26 -13.18 1.45 3.54
C ASP A 26 -13.60 0.98 4.94
N VAL A 27 -13.44 -0.31 5.22
CA VAL A 27 -13.75 -0.91 6.54
C VAL A 27 -12.93 -0.26 7.65
N THR A 28 -11.64 0.03 7.40
CA THR A 28 -10.79 0.69 8.39
C THR A 28 -11.28 2.10 8.70
N ARG A 29 -11.66 2.87 7.68
CA ARG A 29 -12.23 4.21 7.87
C ARG A 29 -13.53 4.18 8.66
N MET A 30 -14.45 3.26 8.35
CA MET A 30 -15.68 3.04 9.13
C MET A 30 -15.37 2.68 10.59
N THR A 31 -14.41 1.80 10.81
CA THR A 31 -14.00 1.37 12.15
C THR A 31 -13.48 2.55 12.98
N LEU A 32 -12.64 3.41 12.40
CA LEU A 32 -12.09 4.59 13.07
C LEU A 32 -13.16 5.61 13.46
N LYS A 33 -14.24 5.73 12.70
CA LYS A 33 -15.40 6.58 13.00
C LYS A 33 -16.27 6.03 14.13
N ARG A 34 -15.96 4.83 14.65
CA ARG A 34 -16.77 4.12 15.67
C ARG A 34 -18.21 3.86 15.25
N GLU A 35 -18.44 3.69 13.98
CA GLU A 35 -19.74 3.23 13.47
C GLU A 35 -19.85 1.70 13.62
N PRO A 36 -21.07 1.15 13.81
CA PRO A 36 -21.26 -0.28 13.64
C PRO A 36 -20.82 -0.70 12.24
N VAL A 37 -19.81 -1.57 12.15
CA VAL A 37 -19.24 -1.96 10.85
C VAL A 37 -20.18 -2.92 10.13
N ILE A 38 -20.79 -2.44 9.05
CA ILE A 38 -21.60 -3.21 8.11
C ILE A 38 -21.03 -2.96 6.73
N TYR A 39 -20.44 -3.99 6.12
CA TYR A 39 -19.80 -3.86 4.81
C TYR A 39 -20.11 -5.07 3.94
N SER A 40 -20.59 -4.84 2.73
CA SER A 40 -20.89 -5.86 1.74
C SER A 40 -20.12 -5.59 0.47
N GLY A 41 -18.88 -6.07 0.41
CA GLY A 41 -17.99 -5.97 -0.72
C GLY A 41 -17.94 -7.23 -1.58
N LYS A 42 -17.05 -7.22 -2.55
CA LYS A 42 -16.81 -8.40 -3.42
C LYS A 42 -15.83 -9.39 -2.79
N THR A 43 -15.03 -8.95 -1.84
CA THR A 43 -13.97 -9.75 -1.20
C THR A 43 -14.05 -9.70 0.33
N VAL A 44 -14.75 -8.72 0.88
CA VAL A 44 -14.92 -8.52 2.33
C VAL A 44 -16.42 -8.44 2.63
N GLN A 45 -16.87 -9.26 3.56
CA GLN A 45 -18.24 -9.24 4.07
C GLN A 45 -18.21 -9.16 5.60
N ILE A 46 -18.77 -8.11 6.17
CA ILE A 46 -18.82 -7.87 7.62
C ILE A 46 -20.22 -7.38 8.01
N PRO A 47 -20.89 -8.01 8.99
CA PRO A 47 -20.56 -9.31 9.56
C PRO A 47 -20.67 -10.44 8.54
N LEU A 48 -20.27 -11.64 8.96
CA LEU A 48 -20.51 -12.84 8.14
C LEU A 48 -22.01 -12.98 7.81
N PRO A 49 -22.34 -13.46 6.60
CA PRO A 49 -23.73 -13.70 6.22
C PRO A 49 -24.44 -14.66 7.19
N GLU A 50 -25.74 -14.46 7.34
CA GLU A 50 -26.59 -15.38 8.10
C GLU A 50 -26.41 -16.82 7.61
N GLY A 51 -26.39 -17.76 8.54
CA GLY A 51 -26.17 -19.19 8.25
C GLY A 51 -24.69 -19.57 8.03
N THR A 52 -23.73 -18.65 8.20
CA THR A 52 -22.31 -18.96 8.15
C THR A 52 -21.64 -18.86 9.52
N GLY A 53 -20.53 -19.59 9.70
CA GLY A 53 -19.80 -19.63 10.98
C GLY A 53 -20.68 -20.15 12.12
N THR A 54 -20.63 -19.51 13.27
CA THR A 54 -21.45 -19.86 14.47
C THR A 54 -22.86 -19.25 14.45
N GLY A 55 -23.15 -18.38 13.49
CA GLY A 55 -24.40 -17.61 13.45
C GLY A 55 -24.48 -16.45 14.46
N LEU A 56 -23.42 -16.19 15.23
CA LEU A 56 -23.37 -15.12 16.26
C LEU A 56 -22.83 -13.79 15.75
N GLY A 57 -22.50 -13.72 14.46
CA GLY A 57 -21.97 -12.52 13.84
C GLY A 57 -22.98 -11.37 13.87
N LYS A 58 -22.58 -10.22 14.41
CA LYS A 58 -23.39 -8.99 14.41
C LYS A 58 -22.51 -7.77 14.17
N PRO A 59 -23.06 -6.65 13.71
CA PRO A 59 -22.31 -5.41 13.57
C PRO A 59 -21.72 -4.98 14.90
N LEU A 60 -20.41 -4.74 14.91
CA LEU A 60 -19.67 -4.29 16.09
C LEU A 60 -19.03 -2.93 15.80
N LYS A 61 -18.77 -2.16 16.84
CA LYS A 61 -17.98 -0.92 16.80
C LYS A 61 -16.84 -0.98 17.83
N LEU A 62 -15.83 -0.15 17.67
CA LEU A 62 -14.75 -0.05 18.63
C LEU A 62 -15.29 0.33 20.03
N ILE A 63 -14.78 -0.35 21.06
CA ILE A 63 -15.07 -0.04 22.48
C ILE A 63 -14.30 1.22 22.90
N ASN A 64 -13.01 1.29 22.57
CA ASN A 64 -12.17 2.44 22.84
C ASN A 64 -12.57 3.66 22.01
N HIS A 65 -12.21 4.85 22.51
CA HIS A 65 -12.44 6.11 21.84
C HIS A 65 -11.14 6.59 21.18
N PRO A 66 -11.03 6.55 19.85
CA PRO A 66 -9.88 7.12 19.16
C PRO A 66 -9.74 8.61 19.48
N VAL A 67 -8.50 9.10 19.60
CA VAL A 67 -8.21 10.54 19.76
C VAL A 67 -8.71 11.34 18.56
N ARG A 68 -8.74 10.71 17.39
CA ARG A 68 -9.28 11.26 16.14
C ARG A 68 -9.99 10.15 15.37
N ASN A 69 -11.01 10.51 14.64
CA ASN A 69 -11.82 9.59 13.83
C ASN A 69 -11.26 9.38 12.41
N GLU A 70 -10.20 10.10 12.07
CA GLU A 70 -9.54 10.01 10.77
C GLU A 70 -8.02 9.88 10.97
N ILE A 71 -7.45 8.85 10.36
CA ILE A 71 -6.01 8.59 10.31
C ILE A 71 -5.63 8.40 8.85
N PRO A 72 -4.66 9.18 8.32
CA PRO A 72 -4.24 9.04 6.94
C PRO A 72 -3.73 7.62 6.64
N ILE A 73 -4.25 7.01 5.59
CA ILE A 73 -3.88 5.67 5.14
C ILE A 73 -2.94 5.78 3.96
N TRP A 74 -1.74 5.25 4.12
CA TRP A 74 -0.70 5.25 3.11
C TRP A 74 -0.56 3.87 2.49
N TRP A 75 -0.44 3.84 1.17
CA TRP A 75 -0.34 2.59 0.42
C TRP A 75 0.98 2.50 -0.34
N ALA A 76 1.73 1.42 -0.11
CA ALA A 76 2.92 1.08 -0.90
C ALA A 76 2.49 0.30 -2.14
N SER A 77 2.75 0.84 -3.32
CA SER A 77 2.34 0.24 -4.59
C SER A 77 3.33 0.58 -5.70
N LEU A 78 3.46 -0.30 -6.70
CA LEU A 78 4.41 -0.17 -7.80
C LEU A 78 3.77 -0.44 -9.17
N MET A 79 2.89 -1.46 -9.26
CA MET A 79 2.29 -1.86 -10.53
C MET A 79 1.22 -0.86 -10.98
N PRO A 80 1.00 -0.67 -12.28
CA PRO A 80 0.07 0.30 -12.84
C PRO A 80 -1.30 0.34 -12.15
N LEU A 81 -1.98 -0.80 -12.09
CA LEU A 81 -3.30 -0.88 -11.43
C LEU A 81 -3.25 -0.52 -9.94
N SER A 82 -2.17 -0.90 -9.23
CA SER A 82 -2.04 -0.59 -7.82
C SER A 82 -1.74 0.88 -7.57
N VAL A 83 -0.94 1.52 -8.41
CA VAL A 83 -0.66 2.97 -8.33
C VAL A 83 -1.91 3.78 -8.65
N LYS A 84 -2.66 3.39 -9.68
CA LYS A 84 -3.96 4.00 -10.00
C LYS A 84 -4.94 3.89 -8.83
N GLU A 85 -5.08 2.70 -8.21
CA GLU A 85 -5.99 2.52 -7.08
C GLU A 85 -5.51 3.26 -5.83
N THR A 86 -4.19 3.34 -5.60
CA THR A 86 -3.59 4.17 -4.54
C THR A 86 -3.96 5.65 -4.73
N ALA A 87 -3.76 6.18 -5.92
CA ALA A 87 -4.08 7.57 -6.23
C ALA A 87 -5.57 7.88 -6.06
N LYS A 88 -6.44 6.92 -6.33
CA LYS A 88 -7.89 7.04 -6.16
C LYS A 88 -8.31 7.00 -4.68
N SER A 89 -7.74 6.08 -3.86
CA SER A 89 -8.37 5.68 -2.60
C SER A 89 -7.53 5.94 -1.35
N ALA A 90 -6.20 6.10 -1.46
CA ALA A 90 -5.32 6.32 -0.31
C ALA A 90 -5.09 7.82 -0.02
N ASP A 91 -4.72 8.15 1.21
CA ASP A 91 -4.30 9.51 1.58
C ASP A 91 -2.87 9.79 1.12
N GLY A 92 -2.04 8.74 1.05
CA GLY A 92 -0.66 8.85 0.61
C GLY A 92 -0.15 7.62 -0.13
N TRP A 93 0.92 7.83 -0.88
CA TRP A 93 1.64 6.82 -1.63
C TRP A 93 3.08 6.69 -1.15
N LEU A 94 3.51 5.45 -0.94
CA LEU A 94 4.88 5.07 -0.56
C LEU A 94 5.52 4.29 -1.72
N PRO A 95 6.11 4.96 -2.71
CA PRO A 95 6.86 4.28 -3.78
C PRO A 95 8.20 3.73 -3.28
N VAL A 96 8.67 2.67 -3.92
CA VAL A 96 10.03 2.15 -3.74
C VAL A 96 10.87 2.55 -4.95
N PHE A 97 12.16 2.84 -4.75
CA PHE A 97 13.09 3.31 -5.80
C PHE A 97 12.56 4.52 -6.59
N PHE A 98 12.01 5.48 -5.86
CA PHE A 98 11.44 6.69 -6.44
C PHE A 98 12.54 7.67 -6.87
N VAL A 99 12.55 8.02 -8.14
CA VAL A 99 13.43 9.04 -8.71
C VAL A 99 12.59 10.27 -9.06
N PRO A 100 12.77 11.42 -8.36
CA PRO A 100 11.90 12.59 -8.50
C PRO A 100 11.79 13.13 -9.94
N ASP A 101 12.85 13.06 -10.72
CA ASP A 101 12.88 13.57 -12.09
C ASP A 101 12.32 12.59 -13.12
N GLU A 102 12.14 11.31 -12.74
CA GLU A 102 11.76 10.24 -13.67
C GLU A 102 10.39 9.63 -13.37
N PHE A 103 9.85 9.79 -12.15
CA PHE A 103 8.63 9.09 -11.74
C PHE A 103 7.42 9.36 -12.62
N GLN A 104 7.34 10.54 -13.23
CA GLN A 104 6.26 10.90 -14.13
C GLN A 104 6.26 10.03 -15.41
N LYS A 105 7.44 9.62 -15.87
CA LYS A 105 7.55 8.73 -17.05
C LYS A 105 7.08 7.32 -16.75
N VAL A 106 7.24 6.87 -15.48
CA VAL A 106 6.90 5.51 -15.04
C VAL A 106 5.45 5.41 -14.58
N TRP A 107 4.98 6.36 -13.78
CA TRP A 107 3.68 6.29 -13.09
C TRP A 107 2.75 7.47 -13.35
N GLY A 108 3.16 8.43 -14.16
CA GLY A 108 2.39 9.68 -14.37
C GLY A 108 0.98 9.43 -14.86
N ASP A 109 0.80 8.56 -15.84
CA ASP A 109 -0.51 8.24 -16.41
C ASP A 109 -1.42 7.52 -15.41
N ASP A 110 -0.86 6.58 -14.64
CA ASP A 110 -1.61 5.84 -13.62
C ASP A 110 -2.03 6.75 -12.46
N LEU A 111 -1.12 7.63 -12.00
CA LEU A 111 -1.42 8.64 -10.98
C LEU A 111 -2.53 9.59 -11.47
N LYS A 112 -2.43 10.08 -12.69
CA LYS A 112 -3.44 10.95 -13.31
C LYS A 112 -4.78 10.24 -13.42
N ALA A 113 -4.80 9.00 -13.92
CA ALA A 113 -6.02 8.21 -14.05
C ALA A 113 -6.68 7.88 -12.71
N GLY A 114 -5.88 7.64 -11.68
CA GLY A 114 -6.38 7.42 -10.32
C GLY A 114 -6.91 8.69 -9.68
N THR A 115 -6.17 9.80 -9.82
CA THR A 115 -6.57 11.12 -9.30
C THR A 115 -7.88 11.61 -9.92
N ALA A 116 -8.13 11.33 -11.19
CA ALA A 116 -9.39 11.68 -11.85
C ALA A 116 -10.61 10.94 -11.26
N LEU A 117 -10.41 9.84 -10.56
CA LEU A 117 -11.45 9.04 -9.88
C LEU A 117 -11.47 9.26 -8.37
N ARG A 118 -10.62 10.15 -7.87
CA ARG A 118 -10.43 10.40 -6.44
C ARG A 118 -11.57 11.21 -5.87
N ASP A 119 -12.06 10.82 -4.71
CA ASP A 119 -13.02 11.60 -3.95
C ASP A 119 -12.37 12.93 -3.51
N GLN A 120 -13.10 14.02 -3.67
CA GLN A 120 -12.64 15.36 -3.32
C GLN A 120 -12.36 15.50 -1.81
N ASP A 121 -13.09 14.78 -0.97
CA ASP A 121 -12.92 14.77 0.48
C ASP A 121 -11.56 14.21 0.92
N LEU A 122 -10.92 13.38 0.10
CA LEU A 122 -9.57 12.87 0.36
C LEU A 122 -8.47 13.90 0.12
N GLY A 123 -8.80 15.05 -0.48
CA GLY A 123 -7.81 16.06 -0.81
C GLY A 123 -6.74 15.58 -1.79
N LYS A 124 -5.59 16.23 -1.81
CA LYS A 124 -4.48 15.90 -2.71
C LYS A 124 -3.72 14.67 -2.19
N LEU A 125 -3.37 13.74 -3.08
CA LEU A 125 -2.50 12.61 -2.75
C LEU A 125 -1.12 13.10 -2.27
N SER A 126 -0.70 12.65 -1.09
CA SER A 126 0.66 12.88 -0.60
C SER A 126 1.60 11.78 -1.12
N ILE A 127 2.84 12.14 -1.45
CA ILE A 127 3.86 11.18 -1.89
C ILE A 127 5.04 11.28 -0.93
N ALA A 128 5.43 10.16 -0.31
CA ALA A 128 6.60 10.08 0.55
C ALA A 128 7.61 9.11 -0.07
N ALA A 129 8.63 9.67 -0.68
CA ALA A 129 9.77 8.92 -1.19
C ALA A 129 10.79 8.68 -0.07
N SER A 130 11.31 7.47 0.01
CA SER A 130 12.41 7.16 0.91
C SER A 130 13.76 7.43 0.25
N THR A 131 14.69 7.94 1.03
CA THR A 131 16.08 8.10 0.61
C THR A 131 17.03 7.63 1.71
N THR A 132 18.23 7.27 1.32
CA THR A 132 19.30 6.93 2.29
C THR A 132 20.08 8.19 2.64
N VAL A 133 20.22 8.43 3.93
CA VAL A 133 21.04 9.53 4.46
C VAL A 133 22.19 8.92 5.26
N ALA A 134 23.41 9.33 4.96
CA ALA A 134 24.61 8.97 5.72
C ALA A 134 25.15 10.24 6.40
N ILE A 135 25.33 10.17 7.72
CA ILE A 135 25.83 11.27 8.55
C ILE A 135 27.00 10.77 9.37
N GLY A 136 28.11 11.49 9.34
CA GLY A 136 29.33 11.19 10.09
C GLY A 136 30.55 11.83 9.42
N GLU A 137 31.62 12.02 10.20
CA GLU A 137 32.88 12.61 9.67
C GLU A 137 33.50 11.69 8.61
N GLU A 138 33.30 10.38 8.72
CA GLU A 138 33.76 9.39 7.75
C GLU A 138 33.11 9.55 6.36
N PHE A 139 31.97 10.22 6.25
CA PHE A 139 31.28 10.44 4.98
C PHE A 139 31.65 11.78 4.31
N VAL A 140 32.30 12.68 5.02
CA VAL A 140 32.70 14.01 4.47
C VAL A 140 33.75 13.86 3.37
N ASN A 141 34.60 12.84 3.49
CA ASN A 141 35.70 12.55 2.57
C ASN A 141 35.49 11.25 1.77
N GLU A 142 34.39 10.56 1.98
CA GLU A 142 34.07 9.35 1.22
C GLU A 142 33.44 9.69 -0.11
N THR A 143 33.92 9.06 -1.16
CA THR A 143 33.27 9.08 -2.46
C THR A 143 31.88 8.48 -2.34
N ALA A 144 30.93 8.97 -3.12
CA ALA A 144 29.57 8.42 -3.21
C ALA A 144 29.55 6.89 -3.43
N GLU A 145 30.62 6.32 -3.96
CA GLU A 145 30.81 4.89 -4.18
C GLU A 145 30.64 4.04 -2.91
N ARG A 146 31.24 4.42 -1.77
CA ARG A 146 31.12 3.62 -0.55
C ARG A 146 29.71 3.60 0.02
N VAL A 147 28.98 4.71 -0.10
CA VAL A 147 27.55 4.77 0.29
C VAL A 147 26.72 3.91 -0.65
N LEU A 148 26.98 3.95 -1.95
CA LEU A 148 26.33 3.12 -2.96
C LEU A 148 26.63 1.64 -2.76
N ASP A 149 27.86 1.27 -2.40
CA ASP A 149 28.26 -0.13 -2.13
C ASP A 149 27.44 -0.75 -1.02
N ARG A 150 27.10 0.00 0.02
CA ARG A 150 26.21 -0.47 1.10
C ARG A 150 24.79 -0.76 0.63
N GLN A 151 24.34 -0.06 -0.43
CA GLN A 151 22.98 -0.24 -0.99
C GLN A 151 22.91 -1.37 -2.04
N ARG A 152 24.04 -1.76 -2.65
CA ARG A 152 24.10 -2.79 -3.71
C ARG A 152 23.44 -4.12 -3.33
N PRO A 153 23.66 -4.70 -2.15
CA PRO A 153 23.02 -5.97 -1.77
C PRO A 153 21.49 -5.86 -1.74
N THR A 154 20.96 -4.77 -1.19
CA THR A 154 19.52 -4.53 -1.13
C THR A 154 18.95 -4.30 -2.53
N THR A 155 19.61 -3.50 -3.34
CA THR A 155 19.21 -3.25 -4.73
C THR A 155 19.22 -4.54 -5.56
N ALA A 156 20.28 -5.34 -5.44
CA ALA A 156 20.41 -6.63 -6.13
C ALA A 156 19.33 -7.62 -5.71
N LEU A 157 18.95 -7.63 -4.43
CA LEU A 157 17.85 -8.47 -3.93
C LEU A 157 16.52 -8.09 -4.60
N TYR A 158 16.21 -6.80 -4.67
CA TYR A 158 14.94 -6.35 -5.26
C TYR A 158 14.91 -6.56 -6.78
N TRP A 159 15.99 -6.32 -7.49
CA TRP A 159 16.03 -6.40 -8.95
C TRP A 159 16.23 -7.81 -9.47
N GLY A 160 16.97 -8.64 -8.75
CA GLY A 160 17.32 -9.98 -9.22
C GLY A 160 16.80 -11.14 -8.39
N GLY A 161 16.46 -10.92 -7.12
CA GLY A 161 16.16 -11.98 -6.16
C GLY A 161 14.72 -12.06 -5.66
N MET A 162 13.94 -10.97 -5.78
CA MET A 162 12.57 -10.92 -5.28
C MET A 162 11.55 -11.11 -6.39
N GLY A 163 10.51 -11.90 -6.08
CA GLY A 163 9.39 -12.11 -6.99
C GLY A 163 9.58 -13.25 -7.98
N ALA A 164 8.60 -13.47 -8.83
CA ALA A 164 8.66 -14.45 -9.90
C ALA A 164 9.51 -13.91 -11.06
N ARG A 165 10.36 -14.76 -11.68
CA ARG A 165 11.24 -14.37 -12.78
C ARG A 165 10.52 -13.59 -13.88
N ASP A 166 9.35 -14.05 -14.28
CA ASP A 166 8.61 -13.52 -15.42
C ASP A 166 7.62 -12.41 -15.08
N LYS A 167 7.54 -12.01 -13.79
CA LYS A 167 6.57 -11.02 -13.29
C LYS A 167 7.19 -10.08 -12.25
N ASN A 168 8.47 -9.89 -12.31
CA ASN A 168 9.14 -8.90 -11.49
C ASN A 168 8.96 -7.52 -12.12
N PHE A 169 8.52 -6.55 -11.35
CA PHE A 169 8.35 -5.16 -11.79
C PHE A 169 9.65 -4.52 -12.31
N TYR A 170 10.80 -4.97 -11.79
CA TYR A 170 12.10 -4.39 -12.11
C TYR A 170 12.80 -5.05 -13.31
N ASN A 171 12.23 -6.08 -13.89
CA ASN A 171 12.68 -6.73 -15.13
C ASN A 171 11.76 -6.30 -16.26
#